data_3ae2001915953a3fbb0a51708d7352e5
#
_entry.id   3ae2001915953a3fbb0a51708d7352e5
#
_cell.length_a   1.000
_cell.length_b   1.000
_cell.length_c   1.000
_cell.angle_alpha   90.00
_cell.angle_beta   90.00
_cell.angle_gamma   90.00
#
_symmetry.space_group_name_H-M   'P 1'
#
loop_
_entity.id
_entity.type
_entity.pdbx_description
1 polymer ?
#
loop_
_entity_poly.entity_id
_entity_poly.type
_entity_poly.pdbx_seq_one_letter_code
_entity_poly.pdbx_strand_id
1 'polypeptide(L)'
;VEGVKVKTGDVLYFNTWGGGGWGDPFARDPELVRQDVNRRLVTVEGAKRYGVVLASDGTVDQSATASLRTTLKAAAGEPDLFNFGGDLEDIRDRCEAETHLPAPVKPTFSGA
;
A
#
# COMPACT_ATOMS: atom_id res chain seq x y z
N VAL A 1 -5.26 -26.80 -11.29
CA VAL A 1 -6.68 -26.72 -11.74
C VAL A 1 -6.66 -25.99 -13.06
N GLU A 2 -6.85 -26.72 -14.16
CA GLU A 2 -6.89 -26.14 -15.49
C GLU A 2 -8.36 -25.94 -15.90
N GLY A 3 -8.71 -24.69 -16.23
CA GLY A 3 -9.95 -24.30 -16.87
C GLY A 3 -11.18 -24.25 -15.96
N VAL A 4 -11.64 -23.04 -15.64
CA VAL A 4 -12.95 -22.77 -15.07
C VAL A 4 -13.95 -22.67 -16.21
N LYS A 5 -14.96 -23.58 -16.25
CA LYS A 5 -16.04 -23.52 -17.26
C LYS A 5 -17.07 -22.50 -16.81
N VAL A 6 -17.24 -21.44 -17.59
CA VAL A 6 -18.25 -20.38 -17.35
C VAL A 6 -19.41 -20.59 -18.32
N LYS A 7 -20.65 -20.53 -17.82
CA LYS A 7 -21.89 -20.68 -18.61
C LYS A 7 -22.66 -19.36 -18.65
N THR A 8 -23.58 -19.23 -19.56
CA THR A 8 -24.49 -18.08 -19.60
C THR A 8 -25.26 -17.96 -18.28
N GLY A 9 -25.21 -16.80 -17.65
CA GLY A 9 -25.82 -16.53 -16.36
C GLY A 9 -24.87 -16.63 -15.16
N ASP A 10 -23.67 -17.17 -15.34
CA ASP A 10 -22.66 -17.18 -14.29
C ASP A 10 -22.05 -15.78 -14.09
N VAL A 11 -21.76 -15.43 -12.85
CA VAL A 11 -21.08 -14.19 -12.49
C VAL A 11 -19.70 -14.52 -11.95
N LEU A 12 -18.66 -14.02 -12.61
CA LEU A 12 -17.29 -14.16 -12.15
C LEU A 12 -16.90 -12.96 -11.30
N TYR A 13 -16.66 -13.19 -10.01
CA TYR A 13 -16.10 -12.20 -9.10
C TYR A 13 -14.57 -12.32 -9.09
N PHE A 14 -13.89 -11.30 -9.61
CA PHE A 14 -12.43 -11.25 -9.62
C PHE A 14 -11.94 -10.17 -8.66
N ASN A 15 -11.52 -10.57 -7.46
CA ASN A 15 -10.90 -9.67 -6.49
C ASN A 15 -9.39 -9.70 -6.67
N THR A 16 -8.84 -8.62 -7.20
CA THR A 16 -7.39 -8.43 -7.23
C THR A 16 -6.91 -7.81 -5.92
N TRP A 17 -5.67 -8.08 -5.57
CA TRP A 17 -5.04 -7.46 -4.42
C TRP A 17 -4.75 -5.99 -4.76
N GLY A 18 -5.04 -5.11 -3.80
CA GLY A 18 -4.65 -3.71 -3.95
C GLY A 18 -3.14 -3.56 -4.00
N GLY A 19 -2.66 -2.54 -4.67
CA GLY A 19 -1.26 -2.16 -4.64
C GLY A 19 -0.87 -1.68 -3.23
N GLY A 20 0.33 -2.04 -2.76
CA GLY A 20 0.92 -1.44 -1.58
C GLY A 20 1.19 0.04 -1.82
N GLY A 21 1.00 0.86 -0.81
CA GLY A 21 1.43 2.26 -0.84
C GLY A 21 2.92 2.37 -0.54
N TRP A 22 3.50 3.51 -0.86
CA TRP A 22 4.83 3.87 -0.43
C TRP A 22 4.80 5.18 0.37
N GLY A 23 5.52 5.22 1.49
CA GLY A 23 5.64 6.39 2.34
C GLY A 23 4.49 6.60 3.32
N ASP A 24 4.58 7.69 4.10
CA ASP A 24 3.59 8.06 5.10
C ASP A 24 2.29 8.54 4.41
N PRO A 25 1.15 7.87 4.61
CA PRO A 25 -0.13 8.30 4.04
C PRO A 25 -0.55 9.71 4.48
N PHE A 26 -0.11 10.15 5.66
CA PHE A 26 -0.40 11.49 6.18
C PHE A 26 0.51 12.58 5.58
N ALA A 27 1.55 12.22 4.83
CA ALA A 27 2.35 13.15 4.04
C ALA A 27 1.78 13.40 2.63
N ARG A 28 0.81 12.58 2.18
CA ARG A 28 0.19 12.75 0.87
C ARG A 28 -0.54 14.09 0.78
N ASP A 29 -0.37 14.80 -0.34
CA ASP A 29 -1.08 16.05 -0.60
C ASP A 29 -2.61 15.83 -0.51
N PRO A 30 -3.33 16.57 0.36
CA PRO A 30 -4.78 16.46 0.51
C PRO A 30 -5.54 16.70 -0.79
N GLU A 31 -5.02 17.54 -1.67
CA GLU A 31 -5.66 17.84 -2.94
C GLU A 31 -5.58 16.65 -3.91
N LEU A 32 -4.50 15.85 -3.87
CA LEU A 32 -4.42 14.61 -4.62
C LEU A 32 -5.43 13.57 -4.11
N VAL A 33 -5.65 13.52 -2.78
CA VAL A 33 -6.68 12.64 -2.21
C VAL A 33 -8.08 13.08 -2.64
N ARG A 34 -8.35 14.39 -2.67
CA ARG A 34 -9.61 14.94 -3.20
C ARG A 34 -9.83 14.56 -4.67
N GLN A 35 -8.77 14.63 -5.48
CA GLN A 35 -8.84 14.20 -6.88
C GLN A 35 -9.17 12.71 -7.01
N ASP A 36 -8.57 11.87 -6.16
CA ASP A 36 -8.86 10.43 -6.14
C ASP A 36 -10.33 10.16 -5.76
N VAL A 37 -10.90 10.94 -4.84
CA VAL A 37 -12.33 10.87 -4.51
C VAL A 37 -13.19 11.27 -5.72
N ASN A 38 -12.88 12.36 -6.41
CA ASN A 38 -13.60 12.81 -7.59
C ASN A 38 -13.54 11.77 -8.73
N ARG A 39 -12.43 11.05 -8.86
CA ARG A 39 -12.25 9.95 -9.81
C ARG A 39 -12.88 8.63 -9.36
N ARG A 40 -13.49 8.60 -8.18
CA ARG A 40 -14.08 7.40 -7.57
C ARG A 40 -13.08 6.27 -7.28
N LEU A 41 -11.81 6.60 -7.15
CA LEU A 41 -10.76 5.66 -6.74
C LEU A 41 -10.74 5.49 -5.21
N VAL A 42 -11.15 6.51 -4.48
CA VAL A 42 -11.28 6.52 -3.02
C VAL A 42 -12.67 7.04 -2.67
N THR A 43 -13.30 6.49 -1.64
CA THR A 43 -14.55 7.03 -1.11
C THR A 43 -14.27 8.23 -0.20
N VAL A 44 -15.28 9.08 0.05
CA VAL A 44 -15.16 10.18 1.02
C VAL A 44 -14.74 9.65 2.40
N GLU A 45 -15.29 8.51 2.81
CA GLU A 45 -14.89 7.86 4.06
C GLU A 45 -13.45 7.31 3.98
N GLY A 46 -13.06 6.77 2.83
CA GLY A 46 -11.70 6.30 2.57
C GLY A 46 -10.65 7.40 2.62
N ALA A 47 -11.00 8.65 2.29
CA ALA A 47 -10.10 9.80 2.39
C ALA A 47 -9.59 10.04 3.82
N LYS A 48 -10.38 9.69 4.84
CA LYS A 48 -9.99 9.80 6.25
C LYS A 48 -8.80 8.92 6.61
N ARG A 49 -8.54 7.84 5.87
CA ARG A 49 -7.34 6.99 6.05
C ARG A 49 -6.05 7.74 5.72
N TYR A 50 -6.14 8.77 4.88
CA TYR A 50 -5.05 9.70 4.55
C TYR A 50 -5.07 10.93 5.46
N GLY A 51 -5.92 10.94 6.48
CA GLY A 51 -6.15 12.07 7.36
C GLY A 51 -6.77 13.27 6.62
N VAL A 52 -7.54 13.05 5.55
CA VAL A 52 -8.16 14.12 4.76
C VAL A 52 -9.65 14.18 5.00
N VAL A 53 -10.13 15.37 5.31
CA VAL A 53 -11.55 15.68 5.49
C VAL A 53 -12.01 16.54 4.32
N LEU A 54 -13.10 16.13 3.70
CA LEU A 54 -13.74 16.90 2.64
C LEU A 54 -15.00 17.58 3.21
N ALA A 55 -15.18 18.82 2.85
CA ALA A 55 -16.40 19.58 3.14
C ALA A 55 -17.56 19.09 2.26
N SER A 56 -18.78 19.55 2.56
CA SER A 56 -20.00 19.16 1.84
C SER A 56 -20.00 19.55 0.36
N ASP A 57 -19.22 20.56 0.00
CA ASP A 57 -19.02 21.00 -1.39
C ASP A 57 -17.93 20.21 -2.14
N GLY A 58 -17.30 19.23 -1.47
CA GLY A 58 -16.24 18.39 -2.03
C GLY A 58 -14.85 19.04 -2.01
N THR A 59 -14.67 20.20 -1.40
CA THR A 59 -13.35 20.81 -1.19
C THR A 59 -12.67 20.24 0.05
N VAL A 60 -11.34 20.43 0.14
CA VAL A 60 -10.59 20.00 1.33
C VAL A 60 -10.84 20.96 2.48
N ASP A 61 -11.34 20.45 3.61
CA ASP A 61 -11.34 21.17 4.87
C ASP A 61 -9.94 21.11 5.49
N GLN A 62 -9.17 22.19 5.32
CA GLN A 62 -7.78 22.28 5.75
C GLN A 62 -7.64 22.18 7.27
N SER A 63 -8.56 22.80 8.03
CA SER A 63 -8.51 22.81 9.50
C SER A 63 -8.82 21.43 10.08
N ALA A 64 -9.91 20.81 9.60
CA ALA A 64 -10.29 19.47 10.02
C ALA A 64 -9.25 18.42 9.58
N THR A 65 -8.65 18.58 8.38
CA THR A 65 -7.56 17.74 7.89
C THR A 65 -6.33 17.83 8.77
N ALA A 66 -5.89 19.03 9.15
CA ALA A 66 -4.74 19.21 10.04
C ALA A 66 -4.98 18.58 11.42
N SER A 67 -6.16 18.79 12.00
CA SER A 67 -6.55 18.22 13.28
C SER A 67 -6.60 16.68 13.24
N LEU A 68 -7.22 16.12 12.20
CA LEU A 68 -7.32 14.66 12.02
C LEU A 68 -5.95 14.03 11.86
N ARG A 69 -5.05 14.61 11.03
CA ARG A 69 -3.68 14.12 10.86
C ARG A 69 -2.88 14.12 12.14
N THR A 70 -3.00 15.17 12.95
CA THR A 70 -2.34 15.23 14.26
C THR A 70 -2.80 14.10 15.16
N THR A 71 -4.11 13.86 15.23
CA THR A 71 -4.70 12.80 16.04
C THR A 71 -4.26 11.42 15.55
N LEU A 72 -4.31 11.17 14.24
CA LEU A 72 -3.96 9.88 13.66
C LEU A 72 -2.46 9.58 13.79
N LYS A 73 -1.58 10.56 13.61
CA LYS A 73 -0.14 10.40 13.83
C LYS A 73 0.18 10.07 15.29
N ALA A 74 -0.47 10.74 16.22
CA ALA A 74 -0.30 10.45 17.65
C ALA A 74 -0.78 9.03 18.02
N ALA A 75 -1.84 8.55 17.40
CA ALA A 75 -2.39 7.23 17.64
C ALA A 75 -1.60 6.09 16.95
N ALA A 76 -1.02 6.37 15.78
CA ALA A 76 -0.29 5.36 15.01
C ALA A 76 1.08 5.00 15.61
N GLY A 77 1.68 5.90 16.39
CA GLY A 77 3.05 5.73 16.85
C GLY A 77 4.07 5.73 15.70
N GLU A 78 5.24 5.17 15.94
CA GLU A 78 6.21 4.92 14.87
C GLU A 78 5.72 3.76 13.99
N PRO A 79 5.75 3.91 12.66
CA PRO A 79 5.33 2.83 11.77
C PRO A 79 6.25 1.64 11.95
N ASP A 80 5.65 0.48 12.16
CA ASP A 80 6.37 -0.79 12.17
C ASP A 80 6.89 -1.05 10.75
N LEU A 81 8.19 -0.89 10.56
CA LEU A 81 8.81 -1.15 9.27
C LEU A 81 8.77 -2.65 8.97
N PHE A 82 8.32 -2.99 7.79
CA PHE A 82 8.31 -4.38 7.37
C PHE A 82 9.72 -4.97 7.48
N ASN A 83 9.88 -5.94 8.37
CA ASN A 83 11.13 -6.66 8.57
C ASN A 83 11.14 -7.88 7.66
N PHE A 84 12.06 -7.92 6.70
CA PHE A 84 12.28 -9.05 5.80
C PHE A 84 12.82 -10.31 6.50
N GLY A 85 12.94 -10.30 7.82
CA GLY A 85 13.33 -11.46 8.61
C GLY A 85 14.76 -11.45 9.14
N GLY A 86 15.37 -10.29 9.23
CA GLY A 86 16.72 -10.09 9.77
C GLY A 86 17.72 -9.54 8.74
N ASP A 87 18.98 -9.60 9.07
CA ASP A 87 20.04 -9.15 8.18
C ASP A 87 20.14 -10.02 6.92
N LEU A 88 20.64 -9.43 5.84
CA LEU A 88 20.72 -10.11 4.54
C LEU A 88 21.55 -11.41 4.60
N GLU A 89 22.57 -11.44 5.44
CA GLU A 89 23.42 -12.62 5.65
C GLU A 89 22.62 -13.74 6.32
N ASP A 90 21.85 -13.44 7.37
CA ASP A 90 21.00 -14.42 8.06
C ASP A 90 19.94 -15.02 7.11
N ILE A 91 19.38 -14.17 6.24
CA ILE A 91 18.39 -14.63 5.24
C ILE A 91 19.04 -15.55 4.21
N ARG A 92 20.25 -15.24 3.76
CA ARG A 92 21.00 -16.07 2.81
C ARG A 92 21.34 -17.42 3.41
N ASP A 93 21.90 -17.44 4.62
CA ASP A 93 22.28 -18.65 5.33
C ASP A 93 21.07 -19.55 5.55
N ARG A 94 19.93 -18.97 5.93
CA ARG A 94 18.68 -19.72 6.08
C ARG A 94 18.19 -20.27 4.75
N CYS A 95 18.20 -19.47 3.67
CA CYS A 95 17.82 -19.93 2.35
C CYS A 95 18.72 -21.09 1.85
N GLU A 96 20.03 -20.99 2.05
CA GLU A 96 20.98 -22.05 1.68
C GLU A 96 20.74 -23.32 2.49
N ALA A 97 20.51 -23.19 3.80
CA ALA A 97 20.20 -24.31 4.68
C ALA A 97 18.87 -25.01 4.31
N GLU A 98 17.85 -24.25 3.92
CA GLU A 98 16.54 -24.80 3.55
C GLU A 98 16.48 -25.36 2.13
N THR A 99 17.17 -24.73 1.19
CA THR A 99 17.10 -25.11 -0.24
C THR A 99 18.24 -26.00 -0.70
N HIS A 100 19.35 -26.05 0.03
CA HIS A 100 20.63 -26.69 -0.36
C HIS A 100 21.19 -26.13 -1.68
N LEU A 101 20.79 -24.91 -2.07
CA LEU A 101 21.29 -24.21 -3.23
C LEU A 101 22.25 -23.10 -2.79
N PRO A 102 23.33 -22.83 -3.55
CA PRO A 102 24.23 -21.74 -3.22
C PRO A 102 23.51 -20.39 -3.26
N ALA A 103 23.92 -19.47 -2.40
CA ALA A 103 23.37 -18.13 -2.39
C ALA A 103 23.43 -17.47 -3.78
N PRO A 104 22.38 -16.76 -4.20
CA PRO A 104 22.36 -16.12 -5.51
C PRO A 104 23.47 -15.06 -5.63
N VAL A 105 24.24 -15.14 -6.70
CA VAL A 105 25.29 -14.19 -6.98
C VAL A 105 24.65 -12.89 -7.49
N LYS A 106 25.06 -11.76 -6.93
CA LYS A 106 24.60 -10.45 -7.39
C LYS A 106 24.95 -10.30 -8.89
N PRO A 107 23.97 -10.00 -9.77
CA PRO A 107 24.26 -9.80 -11.17
C PRO A 107 25.20 -8.62 -11.36
N THR A 108 26.30 -8.85 -12.04
CA THR A 108 27.19 -7.78 -12.48
C THR A 108 26.70 -7.29 -13.83
N PHE A 109 26.12 -6.11 -13.86
CA PHE A 109 25.85 -5.44 -15.13
C PHE A 109 27.20 -4.94 -15.65
N SER A 110 27.72 -5.54 -16.71
CA SER A 110 28.78 -4.92 -17.49
C SER A 110 28.16 -3.65 -18.08
N GLY A 111 28.49 -2.50 -17.46
CA GLY A 111 28.02 -1.21 -17.92
C GLY A 111 28.45 -0.96 -19.37
N ALA A 112 27.56 -0.34 -20.11
CA ALA A 112 27.82 0.23 -21.40
C ALA A 112 28.84 1.37 -21.29
#